data_1376ff17bf4cd313bb9798560515ac27
#
_entry.id   1376ff17bf4cd313bb9798560515ac27
#
_cell.length_a   1.000
_cell.length_b   1.000
_cell.length_c   1.000
_cell.angle_alpha   90.00
_cell.angle_beta   90.00
_cell.angle_gamma   90.00
#
_symmetry.space_group_name_H-M   'P 1'
#
loop_
_entity.id
_entity.type
_entity.pdbx_description
1 polymer ?
#
loop_
_entity_poly.entity_id
_entity_poly.type
_entity_poly.pdbx_seq_one_letter_code
_entity_poly.pdbx_strand_id
1 'polypeptide(L)'
;MIAYMNYYSQMLALLKRGIVIHHGSLPLHARVLVEKFTRAGYCKICFATSTLEQGINMPFDIVYIDRLEASKSLSVKNLIGRAGRSTMARKLDYGMVIVASSKVPKLRKILKDKVEISSVSQFDVQDDNLDDEYKEFKDAIMHNTFSDQFNLTQNKVETLSNKNLDVLLKDILDIFFETFHDGIFKLDSNDKENIISSFTQLYEKYLGRSLAYGEVSVFRTAISIMIMKIQGKTFSNICRQRYSYVSKMKIRRKIERIGNSTEKISASFTQRYKDLPNSDLNYPIPLFPQGTKAKDVDYDIITYDTYDYLDKLINLYLSDIFYAAFYKYNERNSDDRAIKMANLIKYGTFTEKYIWMLRYGISFENIDILDPYIKSINEEGITVYDQFYELPQKQRECIARYID
;
A
#
# COMPACT_ATOMS: atom_id res chain seq x y z
N MET A 1 -11.83 4.97 16.86
CA MET A 1 -11.32 4.06 15.82
C MET A 1 -9.82 3.80 15.97
N ILE A 2 -8.92 4.78 15.78
CA ILE A 2 -7.45 4.60 15.94
C ILE A 2 -7.07 4.00 17.30
N ALA A 3 -7.68 4.46 18.40
CA ALA A 3 -7.41 3.93 19.75
C ALA A 3 -7.78 2.45 19.93
N TYR A 4 -8.79 1.95 19.22
CA TYR A 4 -9.17 0.54 19.26
C TYR A 4 -8.23 -0.33 18.39
N MET A 5 -7.69 0.23 17.32
CA MET A 5 -6.83 -0.51 16.40
C MET A 5 -5.40 -0.62 16.91
N ASN A 6 -4.93 0.35 17.74
CA ASN A 6 -3.53 0.40 18.09
C ASN A 6 -3.19 1.15 19.38
N TYR A 7 -2.94 0.41 20.43
CA TYR A 7 -2.49 0.95 21.72
C TYR A 7 -1.12 1.64 21.65
N TYR A 8 -0.27 1.26 20.69
CA TYR A 8 1.11 1.75 20.56
C TYR A 8 1.23 2.98 19.63
N SER A 9 0.15 3.38 18.94
CA SER A 9 0.17 4.53 18.03
C SER A 9 0.26 5.84 18.80
N GLN A 10 1.21 6.68 18.42
CA GLN A 10 1.33 8.05 18.90
C GLN A 10 0.40 9.00 18.14
N MET A 11 -0.10 8.62 16.98
CA MET A 11 -0.97 9.45 16.15
C MET A 11 -2.23 9.89 16.89
N LEU A 12 -2.80 9.05 17.78
CA LEU A 12 -3.95 9.43 18.59
C LEU A 12 -3.64 10.59 19.55
N ALA A 13 -2.47 10.58 20.18
CA ALA A 13 -2.03 11.65 21.07
C ALA A 13 -1.83 12.97 20.31
N LEU A 14 -1.31 12.90 19.08
CA LEU A 14 -1.16 14.04 18.18
C LEU A 14 -2.52 14.59 17.75
N LEU A 15 -3.45 13.74 17.34
CA LEU A 15 -4.81 14.13 16.92
C LEU A 15 -5.57 14.82 18.05
N LYS A 16 -5.46 14.36 19.30
CA LYS A 16 -6.06 15.02 20.47
C LYS A 16 -5.54 16.44 20.69
N ARG A 17 -4.33 16.75 20.24
CA ARG A 17 -3.71 18.09 20.29
C ARG A 17 -4.03 18.95 19.06
N GLY A 18 -4.78 18.41 18.09
CA GLY A 18 -5.05 19.06 16.81
C GLY A 18 -3.89 18.97 15.83
N ILE A 19 -2.96 18.03 16.01
CA ILE A 19 -1.84 17.80 15.11
C ILE A 19 -2.20 16.62 14.22
N VAL A 20 -2.14 16.82 12.90
CA VAL A 20 -2.40 15.79 11.90
C VAL A 20 -1.17 15.54 11.04
N ILE A 21 -1.06 14.33 10.53
CA ILE A 21 -0.07 13.94 9.53
C ILE A 21 -0.83 13.55 8.27
N HIS A 22 -0.47 14.14 7.14
CA HIS A 22 -0.99 13.80 5.81
C HIS A 22 0.12 13.23 4.94
N HIS A 23 0.10 11.92 4.73
CA HIS A 23 1.15 11.19 4.03
C HIS A 23 0.56 10.18 3.04
N GLY A 24 1.28 9.89 1.95
CA GLY A 24 0.86 8.93 0.93
C GLY A 24 0.66 7.50 1.44
N SER A 25 1.37 7.11 2.49
CA SER A 25 1.22 5.80 3.14
C SER A 25 0.02 5.71 4.10
N LEU A 26 -0.80 6.76 4.20
CA LEU A 26 -2.10 6.65 4.87
C LEU A 26 -3.11 6.03 3.92
N PRO A 27 -3.89 5.01 4.37
CA PRO A 27 -5.02 4.49 3.61
C PRO A 27 -5.95 5.63 3.17
N LEU A 28 -6.56 5.51 1.99
CA LEU A 28 -7.45 6.53 1.44
C LEU A 28 -8.51 6.98 2.46
N HIS A 29 -9.14 6.03 3.13
CA HIS A 29 -10.15 6.33 4.17
C HIS A 29 -9.56 7.16 5.32
N ALA A 30 -8.35 6.88 5.78
CA ALA A 30 -7.68 7.65 6.82
C ALA A 30 -7.34 9.07 6.33
N ARG A 31 -6.91 9.24 5.06
CA ARG A 31 -6.70 10.57 4.45
C ARG A 31 -7.99 11.39 4.43
N VAL A 32 -9.09 10.79 3.97
CA VAL A 32 -10.42 11.44 3.97
C VAL A 32 -10.84 11.87 5.38
N LEU A 33 -10.57 11.05 6.41
CA LEU A 33 -10.87 11.41 7.81
C LEU A 33 -10.00 12.58 8.30
N VAL A 34 -8.71 12.61 7.95
CA VAL A 34 -7.80 13.74 8.26
C VAL A 34 -8.30 15.02 7.58
N GLU A 35 -8.72 14.93 6.33
CA GLU A 35 -9.28 16.07 5.60
C GLU A 35 -10.58 16.59 6.23
N LYS A 36 -11.52 15.68 6.58
CA LYS A 36 -12.74 16.05 7.29
C LYS A 36 -12.45 16.71 8.64
N PHE A 37 -11.49 16.17 9.40
CA PHE A 37 -11.04 16.72 10.68
C PHE A 37 -10.48 18.15 10.51
N THR A 38 -9.69 18.36 9.45
CA THR A 38 -9.11 19.66 9.12
C THR A 38 -10.19 20.67 8.71
N ARG A 39 -11.11 20.29 7.83
CA ARG A 39 -12.24 21.16 7.39
C ARG A 39 -13.18 21.52 8.52
N ALA A 40 -13.35 20.64 9.50
CA ALA A 40 -14.14 20.90 10.70
C ALA A 40 -13.44 21.86 11.70
N GLY A 41 -12.23 22.34 11.39
CA GLY A 41 -11.49 23.30 12.23
C GLY A 41 -10.79 22.70 13.44
N TYR A 42 -10.72 21.37 13.54
CA TYR A 42 -10.04 20.70 14.67
C TYR A 42 -8.52 20.61 14.47
N CYS A 43 -8.03 20.75 13.24
CA CYS A 43 -6.62 20.73 12.91
C CYS A 43 -5.99 22.09 13.24
N LYS A 44 -4.96 22.09 14.09
CA LYS A 44 -4.14 23.26 14.41
C LYS A 44 -2.84 23.27 13.62
N ILE A 45 -2.24 22.09 13.41
CA ILE A 45 -0.99 21.91 12.68
C ILE A 45 -1.13 20.66 11.80
N CYS A 46 -0.82 20.80 10.53
CA CYS A 46 -0.74 19.68 9.57
C CYS A 46 0.68 19.50 9.07
N PHE A 47 1.28 18.35 9.33
CA PHE A 47 2.52 17.93 8.69
C PHE A 47 2.17 17.13 7.46
N ALA A 48 2.69 17.54 6.31
CA ALA A 48 2.41 16.86 5.06
C ALA A 48 3.66 16.67 4.19
N THR A 49 3.63 15.63 3.40
CA THR A 49 4.57 15.41 2.29
C THR A 49 3.99 16.01 1.00
N SER A 50 4.57 15.68 -0.16
CA SER A 50 4.08 16.11 -1.48
C SER A 50 2.60 15.80 -1.76
N THR A 51 1.95 14.98 -0.94
CA THR A 51 0.52 14.65 -1.07
C THR A 51 -0.41 15.86 -1.01
N LEU A 52 0.01 16.97 -0.41
CA LEU A 52 -0.75 18.22 -0.42
C LEU A 52 -0.54 19.07 -1.68
N GLU A 53 0.43 18.73 -2.51
CA GLU A 53 0.71 19.45 -3.76
C GLU A 53 -0.39 19.22 -4.80
N GLN A 54 -1.08 18.09 -4.74
CA GLN A 54 -2.09 17.65 -5.71
C GLN A 54 -3.51 17.65 -5.12
N GLY A 55 -4.42 18.38 -5.76
CA GLY A 55 -5.88 18.22 -5.73
C GLY A 55 -6.64 18.34 -4.39
N ILE A 56 -5.98 18.28 -3.24
CA ILE A 56 -6.66 18.22 -1.94
C ILE A 56 -7.00 19.64 -1.46
N ASN A 57 -8.29 19.93 -1.27
CA ASN A 57 -8.74 21.23 -0.79
C ASN A 57 -8.81 21.25 0.73
N MET A 58 -7.66 21.51 1.39
CA MET A 58 -7.59 21.77 2.83
C MET A 58 -7.28 23.25 3.08
N PRO A 59 -8.08 23.94 3.91
CA PRO A 59 -7.87 25.35 4.22
C PRO A 59 -6.79 25.53 5.30
N PHE A 60 -5.78 26.36 5.00
CA PHE A 60 -4.76 26.75 5.96
C PHE A 60 -4.58 28.27 5.93
N ASP A 61 -4.38 28.88 7.11
CA ASP A 61 -4.04 30.28 7.23
C ASP A 61 -2.57 30.54 6.85
N ILE A 62 -1.70 29.63 7.30
CA ILE A 62 -0.25 29.73 7.14
C ILE A 62 0.28 28.43 6.55
N VAL A 63 1.18 28.56 5.57
CA VAL A 63 1.92 27.44 4.98
C VAL A 63 3.41 27.64 5.21
N TYR A 64 4.04 26.72 5.94
CA TYR A 64 5.51 26.66 6.07
C TYR A 64 6.07 25.68 5.07
N ILE A 65 7.02 26.13 4.23
CA ILE A 65 7.65 25.26 3.21
C ILE A 65 9.09 24.99 3.63
N ASP A 66 9.34 23.73 4.03
CA ASP A 66 10.68 23.29 4.44
C ASP A 66 11.60 23.03 3.25
N ARG A 67 11.10 22.44 2.15
CA ARG A 67 11.90 22.11 0.96
C ARG A 67 11.38 22.86 -0.26
N LEU A 68 12.30 23.51 -1.00
CA LEU A 68 12.02 24.18 -2.27
C LEU A 68 12.85 23.51 -3.38
N GLU A 69 12.19 22.87 -4.33
CA GLU A 69 12.81 22.31 -5.52
C GLU A 69 12.43 23.17 -6.73
N ALA A 70 13.45 23.70 -7.45
CA ALA A 70 13.19 24.56 -8.61
C ALA A 70 12.51 23.80 -9.77
N SER A 71 12.81 22.50 -9.92
CA SER A 71 12.19 21.61 -10.90
C SER A 71 10.70 21.37 -10.67
N LYS A 72 10.20 21.68 -9.47
CA LYS A 72 8.79 21.51 -9.06
C LYS A 72 8.10 22.85 -8.84
N SER A 73 8.35 23.84 -9.70
CA SER A 73 7.81 25.20 -9.53
C SER A 73 6.28 25.24 -9.48
N LEU A 74 5.59 24.42 -10.28
CA LEU A 74 4.13 24.31 -10.25
C LEU A 74 3.62 23.75 -8.92
N SER A 75 4.24 22.70 -8.40
CA SER A 75 3.90 22.11 -7.10
C SER A 75 4.05 23.14 -5.97
N VAL A 76 5.14 23.90 -5.96
CA VAL A 76 5.36 24.97 -4.98
C VAL A 76 4.29 26.05 -5.10
N LYS A 77 3.92 26.49 -6.30
CA LYS A 77 2.84 27.46 -6.53
C LYS A 77 1.48 26.92 -6.06
N ASN A 78 1.19 25.67 -6.32
CA ASN A 78 -0.02 25.01 -5.85
C ASN A 78 -0.08 24.96 -4.31
N LEU A 79 1.05 24.71 -3.66
CA LEU A 79 1.15 24.70 -2.19
C LEU A 79 0.94 26.11 -1.62
N ILE A 80 1.56 27.13 -2.22
CA ILE A 80 1.35 28.55 -1.86
C ILE A 80 -0.12 28.94 -2.00
N GLY A 81 -0.77 28.51 -3.08
CA GLY A 81 -2.19 28.78 -3.33
C GLY A 81 -3.15 28.15 -2.31
N ARG A 82 -2.65 27.38 -1.33
CA ARG A 82 -3.45 26.84 -0.20
C ARG A 82 -3.45 27.72 1.03
N ALA A 83 -2.53 28.68 1.13
CA ALA A 83 -2.51 29.65 2.20
C ALA A 83 -3.67 30.65 2.06
N GLY A 84 -4.27 31.06 3.17
CA GLY A 84 -5.37 32.02 3.20
C GLY A 84 -6.74 31.45 2.81
N ARG A 85 -6.88 30.12 2.76
CA ARG A 85 -8.17 29.45 2.48
C ARG A 85 -8.89 28.99 3.75
N SER A 86 -8.67 29.69 4.86
CA SER A 86 -9.32 29.34 6.13
C SER A 86 -10.85 29.32 6.02
N THR A 87 -11.47 28.28 6.59
CA THR A 87 -12.93 28.19 6.74
C THR A 87 -13.43 28.85 8.02
N MET A 88 -12.51 29.27 8.91
CA MET A 88 -12.91 29.97 10.13
C MET A 88 -13.27 31.41 9.79
N ALA A 89 -14.34 31.90 10.42
CA ALA A 89 -14.96 33.23 10.19
C ALA A 89 -14.06 34.46 10.48
N ARG A 90 -12.78 34.25 10.75
CA ARG A 90 -11.78 35.31 10.83
C ARG A 90 -11.21 35.52 9.42
N LYS A 91 -11.70 36.55 8.76
CA LYS A 91 -11.25 37.00 7.45
C LYS A 91 -9.78 37.43 7.53
N LEU A 92 -8.86 36.50 7.24
CA LEU A 92 -7.55 36.87 6.76
C LEU A 92 -7.71 37.13 5.26
N ASP A 93 -7.60 38.37 4.83
CA ASP A 93 -7.73 38.75 3.42
C ASP A 93 -6.52 38.28 2.59
N TYR A 94 -5.52 37.65 3.23
CA TYR A 94 -4.29 37.14 2.61
C TYR A 94 -3.78 35.89 3.31
N GLY A 95 -3.18 34.99 2.51
CA GLY A 95 -2.48 33.81 3.03
C GLY A 95 -1.03 34.14 3.35
N MET A 96 -0.51 33.57 4.43
CA MET A 96 0.87 33.72 4.83
C MET A 96 1.69 32.49 4.43
N VAL A 97 2.83 32.72 3.74
CA VAL A 97 3.80 31.66 3.40
C VAL A 97 5.14 31.96 4.08
N ILE A 98 5.63 30.98 4.82
CA ILE A 98 6.86 31.08 5.59
C ILE A 98 7.91 30.13 4.98
N VAL A 99 9.11 30.64 4.75
CA VAL A 99 10.29 29.87 4.33
C VAL A 99 11.51 30.32 5.14
N ALA A 100 12.51 29.45 5.25
CA ALA A 100 13.79 29.85 5.85
C ALA A 100 14.41 31.02 5.07
N SER A 101 15.05 31.97 5.75
CA SER A 101 15.64 33.18 5.12
C SER A 101 16.58 32.85 3.98
N SER A 102 17.37 31.82 4.09
CA SER A 102 18.27 31.33 3.01
C SER A 102 17.55 30.87 1.76
N LYS A 103 16.26 30.53 1.84
CA LYS A 103 15.44 30.04 0.71
C LYS A 103 14.64 31.14 0.02
N VAL A 104 14.59 32.35 0.57
CA VAL A 104 13.82 33.48 0.01
C VAL A 104 14.22 33.83 -1.44
N PRO A 105 15.51 33.90 -1.80
CA PRO A 105 15.89 34.19 -3.21
C PRO A 105 15.35 33.10 -4.16
N LYS A 106 15.42 31.84 -3.77
CA LYS A 106 14.91 30.71 -4.58
C LYS A 106 13.39 30.77 -4.73
N LEU A 107 12.66 31.09 -3.64
CA LEU A 107 11.21 31.27 -3.68
C LEU A 107 10.82 32.40 -4.63
N ARG A 108 11.50 33.54 -4.56
CA ARG A 108 11.26 34.70 -5.48
C ARG A 108 11.47 34.32 -6.95
N LYS A 109 12.49 33.52 -7.24
CA LYS A 109 12.71 32.98 -8.59
C LYS A 109 11.54 32.11 -9.03
N ILE A 110 11.14 31.10 -8.23
CA ILE A 110 10.00 30.22 -8.53
C ILE A 110 8.71 31.00 -8.77
N LEU A 111 8.45 32.08 -8.01
CA LEU A 111 7.26 32.90 -8.18
C LEU A 111 7.26 33.68 -9.48
N LYS A 112 8.44 34.15 -9.93
CA LYS A 112 8.60 34.90 -11.18
C LYS A 112 8.59 34.02 -12.41
N ASP A 113 9.02 32.76 -12.28
CA ASP A 113 9.11 31.83 -13.41
C ASP A 113 7.70 31.56 -13.96
N LYS A 114 7.53 31.73 -15.25
CA LYS A 114 6.33 31.27 -15.94
C LYS A 114 6.35 29.74 -15.96
N VAL A 115 5.27 29.14 -15.52
CA VAL A 115 5.11 27.71 -15.65
C VAL A 115 4.52 27.45 -17.04
N GLU A 116 5.36 26.97 -17.93
CA GLU A 116 4.90 26.44 -19.20
C GLU A 116 4.49 25.00 -18.98
N ILE A 117 3.23 24.70 -19.22
CA ILE A 117 2.73 23.32 -19.25
C ILE A 117 3.14 22.78 -20.61
N SER A 118 3.98 21.75 -20.62
CA SER A 118 4.32 21.04 -21.85
C SER A 118 3.04 20.55 -22.52
N SER A 119 2.89 20.88 -23.82
CA SER A 119 1.85 20.26 -24.64
C SER A 119 2.19 18.85 -25.08
N VAL A 120 3.42 18.41 -24.79
CA VAL A 120 3.90 17.07 -25.14
C VAL A 120 3.47 16.09 -24.04
N SER A 121 2.71 15.07 -24.43
CA SER A 121 2.33 13.96 -23.56
C SER A 121 3.56 13.17 -23.13
N GLN A 122 3.50 12.52 -21.98
CA GLN A 122 4.53 11.56 -21.60
C GLN A 122 4.67 10.41 -22.61
N PHE A 123 3.60 10.08 -23.34
CA PHE A 123 3.63 9.11 -24.44
C PHE A 123 4.41 9.62 -25.68
N ASP A 124 4.56 10.93 -25.83
CA ASP A 124 5.29 11.55 -26.94
C ASP A 124 6.78 11.81 -26.61
N VAL A 125 7.22 11.52 -25.38
CA VAL A 125 8.62 11.64 -24.98
C VAL A 125 9.46 10.62 -25.73
N GLN A 126 10.63 11.04 -26.26
CA GLN A 126 11.56 10.14 -26.93
C GLN A 126 12.07 9.05 -25.99
N ASP A 127 12.18 7.82 -26.49
CA ASP A 127 12.43 6.60 -25.72
C ASP A 127 13.82 6.55 -25.06
N ASP A 128 14.78 7.36 -25.52
CA ASP A 128 16.15 7.36 -25.00
C ASP A 128 16.30 7.68 -23.50
N ASN A 129 15.30 8.32 -22.91
CA ASN A 129 15.29 8.74 -21.50
C ASN A 129 14.32 7.93 -20.62
N LEU A 130 13.67 6.92 -21.16
CA LEU A 130 12.72 6.08 -20.44
C LEU A 130 13.39 4.77 -20.01
N ASP A 131 13.00 4.21 -18.85
CA ASP A 131 13.40 2.86 -18.50
C ASP A 131 12.72 1.82 -19.42
N ASP A 132 13.32 0.64 -19.51
CA ASP A 132 12.88 -0.39 -20.47
C ASP A 132 11.47 -0.91 -20.14
N GLU A 133 11.07 -0.94 -18.87
CA GLU A 133 9.74 -1.39 -18.46
C GLU A 133 8.67 -0.38 -18.88
N TYR A 134 8.96 0.93 -18.79
CA TYR A 134 8.05 1.96 -19.26
C TYR A 134 7.95 1.97 -20.79
N LYS A 135 9.06 1.74 -21.51
CA LYS A 135 9.03 1.58 -22.97
C LYS A 135 8.13 0.43 -23.40
N GLU A 136 8.31 -0.75 -22.78
CA GLU A 136 7.47 -1.93 -23.06
C GLU A 136 5.98 -1.63 -22.79
N PHE A 137 5.67 -0.96 -21.67
CA PHE A 137 4.31 -0.57 -21.36
C PHE A 137 3.74 0.43 -22.40
N LYS A 138 4.50 1.46 -22.75
CA LYS A 138 4.13 2.46 -23.77
C LYS A 138 3.82 1.75 -25.10
N ASP A 139 4.72 0.89 -25.55
CA ASP A 139 4.57 0.15 -26.80
C ASP A 139 3.36 -0.75 -26.78
N ALA A 140 3.10 -1.43 -25.65
CA ALA A 140 1.93 -2.28 -25.51
C ALA A 140 0.61 -1.52 -25.62
N ILE A 141 0.53 -0.30 -25.04
CA ILE A 141 -0.64 0.58 -25.18
C ILE A 141 -0.79 1.07 -26.63
N MET A 142 0.31 1.52 -27.26
CA MET A 142 0.29 2.04 -28.63
C MET A 142 -0.11 0.97 -29.68
N HIS A 143 0.29 -0.27 -29.46
CA HIS A 143 0.01 -1.40 -30.37
C HIS A 143 -1.17 -2.28 -29.96
N ASN A 144 -1.89 -1.87 -28.90
CA ASN A 144 -3.03 -2.63 -28.37
C ASN A 144 -2.68 -4.09 -27.97
N THR A 145 -1.48 -4.27 -27.39
CA THR A 145 -0.97 -5.54 -26.88
C THR A 145 -0.89 -5.58 -25.36
N PHE A 146 -1.69 -4.75 -24.68
CA PHE A 146 -1.88 -4.76 -23.25
C PHE A 146 -3.09 -5.63 -22.88
N SER A 147 -2.91 -6.50 -21.89
CA SER A 147 -4.00 -7.36 -21.38
C SER A 147 -4.70 -6.71 -20.20
N ASP A 148 -5.88 -6.19 -20.39
CA ASP A 148 -6.71 -5.62 -19.32
C ASP A 148 -7.07 -6.66 -18.25
N GLN A 149 -7.24 -7.93 -18.65
CA GLN A 149 -7.55 -9.02 -17.70
C GLN A 149 -6.47 -9.20 -16.65
N PHE A 150 -5.20 -9.14 -17.05
CA PHE A 150 -4.05 -9.37 -16.18
C PHE A 150 -3.35 -8.09 -15.76
N ASN A 151 -3.69 -6.94 -16.35
CA ASN A 151 -2.99 -5.66 -16.16
C ASN A 151 -1.48 -5.77 -16.48
N LEU A 152 -1.15 -6.50 -17.55
CA LEU A 152 0.21 -6.78 -17.99
C LEU A 152 0.30 -6.67 -19.51
N THR A 153 1.53 -6.46 -20.04
CA THR A 153 1.78 -6.56 -21.47
C THR A 153 1.63 -8.01 -21.94
N GLN A 154 1.23 -8.21 -23.20
CA GLN A 154 1.07 -9.57 -23.77
C GLN A 154 2.37 -10.39 -23.68
N ASN A 155 3.52 -9.76 -23.92
CA ASN A 155 4.83 -10.40 -23.80
C ASN A 155 5.09 -10.95 -22.38
N LYS A 156 4.71 -10.19 -21.34
CA LYS A 156 4.83 -10.63 -19.94
C LYS A 156 3.86 -11.78 -19.62
N VAL A 157 2.65 -11.74 -20.16
CA VAL A 157 1.67 -12.83 -20.02
C VAL A 157 2.21 -14.11 -20.70
N GLU A 158 2.82 -14.01 -21.86
CA GLU A 158 3.45 -15.14 -22.56
C GLU A 158 4.62 -15.74 -21.77
N THR A 159 5.47 -14.89 -21.17
CA THR A 159 6.54 -15.32 -20.27
C THR A 159 5.99 -16.16 -19.11
N LEU A 160 4.89 -15.71 -18.49
CA LEU A 160 4.21 -16.42 -17.40
C LEU A 160 3.44 -17.67 -17.87
N SER A 161 3.19 -17.80 -19.16
CA SER A 161 2.54 -18.97 -19.77
C SER A 161 3.52 -20.12 -20.04
N ASN A 162 4.79 -19.98 -19.71
CA ASN A 162 5.80 -20.99 -20.00
C ASN A 162 5.65 -22.23 -19.10
N LYS A 163 5.61 -23.43 -19.71
CA LYS A 163 5.53 -24.71 -18.99
C LYS A 163 6.66 -24.95 -18.00
N ASN A 164 7.81 -24.33 -18.20
CA ASN A 164 8.94 -24.43 -17.25
C ASN A 164 8.64 -23.85 -15.87
N LEU A 165 7.54 -23.11 -15.72
CA LEU A 165 7.06 -22.58 -14.45
C LEU A 165 6.13 -23.54 -13.71
N ASP A 166 5.62 -24.58 -14.39
CA ASP A 166 4.57 -25.45 -13.84
C ASP A 166 5.03 -26.19 -12.58
N VAL A 167 6.29 -26.57 -12.48
CA VAL A 167 6.85 -27.21 -11.27
C VAL A 167 6.80 -26.25 -10.08
N LEU A 168 7.27 -25.02 -10.26
CA LEU A 168 7.28 -24.00 -9.18
C LEU A 168 5.86 -23.67 -8.73
N LEU A 169 4.93 -23.51 -9.68
CA LEU A 169 3.53 -23.20 -9.38
C LEU A 169 2.84 -24.36 -8.67
N LYS A 170 3.10 -25.59 -9.10
CA LYS A 170 2.61 -26.79 -8.45
C LYS A 170 3.12 -26.93 -7.02
N ASP A 171 4.42 -26.73 -6.79
CA ASP A 171 5.03 -26.79 -5.45
C ASP A 171 4.37 -25.80 -4.49
N ILE A 172 4.10 -24.57 -4.95
CA ILE A 172 3.39 -23.57 -4.15
C ILE A 172 1.97 -24.05 -3.81
N LEU A 173 1.24 -24.60 -4.80
CA LEU A 173 -0.12 -25.11 -4.58
C LEU A 173 -0.12 -26.28 -3.60
N ASP A 174 0.79 -27.22 -3.76
CA ASP A 174 0.89 -28.41 -2.91
C ASP A 174 1.13 -27.98 -1.45
N ILE A 175 2.11 -27.13 -1.17
CA ILE A 175 2.40 -26.64 0.19
C ILE A 175 1.19 -25.92 0.79
N PHE A 176 0.54 -25.02 0.06
CA PHE A 176 -0.59 -24.27 0.60
C PHE A 176 -1.80 -25.18 0.84
N PHE A 177 -2.18 -26.00 -0.13
CA PHE A 177 -3.43 -26.77 -0.03
C PHE A 177 -3.29 -28.04 0.81
N GLU A 178 -2.09 -28.61 0.97
CA GLU A 178 -1.81 -29.67 1.95
C GLU A 178 -1.88 -29.16 3.38
N THR A 179 -1.55 -27.90 3.62
CA THR A 179 -1.62 -27.27 4.96
C THR A 179 -2.97 -26.60 5.27
N PHE A 180 -3.94 -26.69 4.34
CA PHE A 180 -5.25 -26.08 4.49
C PHE A 180 -6.20 -27.01 5.25
N HIS A 181 -6.44 -26.70 6.54
CA HIS A 181 -7.33 -27.45 7.42
C HIS A 181 -8.28 -26.50 8.15
N ASP A 182 -9.55 -26.86 8.24
CA ASP A 182 -10.59 -26.09 8.95
C ASP A 182 -10.68 -24.62 8.51
N GLY A 183 -10.52 -24.36 7.21
CA GLY A 183 -10.57 -23.00 6.66
C GLY A 183 -9.31 -22.15 6.90
N ILE A 184 -8.23 -22.73 7.43
CA ILE A 184 -7.01 -22.00 7.80
C ILE A 184 -5.76 -22.69 7.19
N PHE A 185 -4.85 -21.89 6.64
CA PHE A 185 -3.54 -22.38 6.20
C PHE A 185 -2.56 -22.45 7.39
N LYS A 186 -2.14 -23.66 7.76
CA LYS A 186 -1.26 -23.92 8.91
C LYS A 186 0.20 -24.10 8.45
N LEU A 187 0.79 -23.08 7.86
CA LEU A 187 2.17 -23.08 7.36
C LEU A 187 3.18 -22.99 8.51
N ASP A 188 4.15 -23.89 8.52
CA ASP A 188 5.30 -23.80 9.41
C ASP A 188 6.40 -22.87 8.87
N SER A 189 7.60 -22.84 9.50
CA SER A 189 8.69 -21.97 9.08
C SER A 189 9.38 -22.49 7.80
N ASN A 190 9.43 -23.79 7.61
CA ASN A 190 10.03 -24.41 6.44
C ASN A 190 9.13 -24.25 5.21
N ASP A 191 7.83 -24.43 5.38
CA ASP A 191 6.82 -24.17 4.34
C ASP A 191 6.94 -22.73 3.82
N LYS A 192 7.04 -21.76 4.72
CA LYS A 192 7.19 -20.35 4.36
C LYS A 192 8.47 -20.07 3.59
N GLU A 193 9.59 -20.64 3.99
CA GLU A 193 10.84 -20.49 3.27
C GLU A 193 10.79 -21.13 1.88
N ASN A 194 10.20 -22.30 1.74
CA ASN A 194 10.01 -22.95 0.45
C ASN A 194 9.11 -22.11 -0.47
N ILE A 195 7.98 -21.61 0.04
CA ILE A 195 7.08 -20.72 -0.70
C ILE A 195 7.82 -19.46 -1.16
N ILE A 196 8.58 -18.79 -0.27
CA ILE A 196 9.35 -17.60 -0.61
C ILE A 196 10.38 -17.91 -1.70
N SER A 197 11.05 -19.06 -1.62
CA SER A 197 12.01 -19.50 -2.64
C SER A 197 11.34 -19.69 -3.99
N SER A 198 10.22 -20.40 -4.05
CA SER A 198 9.49 -20.66 -5.30
C SER A 198 8.94 -19.36 -5.92
N PHE A 199 8.38 -18.45 -5.13
CA PHE A 199 7.97 -17.14 -5.62
C PHE A 199 9.15 -16.28 -6.10
N THR A 200 10.32 -16.39 -5.45
CA THR A 200 11.52 -15.67 -5.89
C THR A 200 11.94 -16.15 -7.27
N GLN A 201 12.04 -17.46 -7.47
CA GLN A 201 12.39 -18.04 -8.76
C GLN A 201 11.36 -17.67 -9.85
N LEU A 202 10.07 -17.71 -9.53
CA LEU A 202 9.00 -17.29 -10.43
C LEU A 202 9.16 -15.83 -10.86
N TYR A 203 9.43 -14.95 -9.91
CA TYR A 203 9.58 -13.52 -10.18
C TYR A 203 10.87 -13.22 -10.97
N GLU A 204 11.99 -13.90 -10.68
CA GLU A 204 13.23 -13.78 -11.47
C GLU A 204 13.03 -14.25 -12.93
N LYS A 205 12.23 -15.31 -13.14
CA LYS A 205 11.84 -15.73 -14.49
C LYS A 205 11.00 -14.70 -15.22
N TYR A 206 10.05 -14.05 -14.51
CA TYR A 206 9.27 -12.95 -15.05
C TYR A 206 10.13 -11.76 -15.46
N LEU A 207 11.12 -11.41 -14.63
CA LEU A 207 12.05 -10.31 -14.92
C LEU A 207 13.07 -10.64 -16.01
N GLY A 208 13.36 -11.93 -16.25
CA GLY A 208 14.46 -12.37 -17.12
C GLY A 208 15.85 -12.15 -16.53
N ARG A 209 15.94 -11.86 -15.21
CA ARG A 209 17.19 -11.66 -14.48
C ARG A 209 17.05 -12.03 -13.01
N SER A 210 18.17 -12.23 -12.33
CA SER A 210 18.18 -12.39 -10.89
C SER A 210 17.96 -11.07 -10.18
N LEU A 211 17.40 -11.14 -8.97
CA LEU A 211 17.20 -9.99 -8.08
C LEU A 211 18.53 -9.48 -7.55
N ALA A 212 18.70 -8.18 -7.49
CA ALA A 212 19.80 -7.54 -6.77
C ALA A 212 19.67 -7.81 -5.25
N TYR A 213 20.78 -7.76 -4.51
CA TYR A 213 20.81 -8.14 -3.09
C TYR A 213 19.76 -7.39 -2.23
N GLY A 214 19.61 -6.07 -2.44
CA GLY A 214 18.59 -5.28 -1.76
C GLY A 214 17.15 -5.61 -2.22
N GLU A 215 16.96 -5.93 -3.50
CA GLU A 215 15.66 -6.38 -4.03
C GLU A 215 15.21 -7.69 -3.37
N VAL A 216 16.12 -8.66 -3.19
CA VAL A 216 15.82 -9.93 -2.49
C VAL A 216 15.22 -9.67 -1.12
N SER A 217 15.80 -8.73 -0.35
CA SER A 217 15.30 -8.38 0.98
C SER A 217 13.90 -7.76 0.94
N VAL A 218 13.64 -6.88 -0.02
CA VAL A 218 12.32 -6.26 -0.22
C VAL A 218 11.31 -7.31 -0.64
N PHE A 219 11.65 -8.13 -1.64
CA PHE A 219 10.77 -9.17 -2.16
C PHE A 219 10.40 -10.20 -1.09
N ARG A 220 11.36 -10.71 -0.32
CA ARG A 220 11.10 -11.65 0.80
C ARG A 220 10.14 -11.05 1.83
N THR A 221 10.29 -9.76 2.14
CA THR A 221 9.36 -9.06 3.03
C THR A 221 7.96 -8.99 2.44
N ALA A 222 7.84 -8.66 1.15
CA ALA A 222 6.55 -8.60 0.44
C ALA A 222 5.86 -9.97 0.43
N ILE A 223 6.57 -11.04 0.06
CA ILE A 223 6.00 -12.40 0.05
C ILE A 223 5.59 -12.85 1.46
N SER A 224 6.38 -12.53 2.49
CA SER A 224 6.01 -12.84 3.88
C SER A 224 4.70 -12.14 4.30
N ILE A 225 4.49 -10.88 3.88
CA ILE A 225 3.25 -10.13 4.12
C ILE A 225 2.10 -10.73 3.29
N MET A 226 2.34 -11.11 2.03
CA MET A 226 1.37 -11.75 1.16
C MET A 226 0.89 -13.09 1.73
N ILE A 227 1.81 -13.92 2.24
CA ILE A 227 1.47 -15.18 2.95
C ILE A 227 0.53 -14.89 4.14
N MET A 228 0.83 -13.86 4.94
CA MET A 228 -0.05 -13.50 6.06
C MET A 228 -1.44 -13.05 5.58
N LYS A 229 -1.53 -12.33 4.44
CA LYS A 229 -2.80 -11.96 3.79
C LYS A 229 -3.57 -13.22 3.35
N ILE A 230 -2.92 -14.16 2.68
CA ILE A 230 -3.51 -15.44 2.25
C ILE A 230 -4.03 -16.26 3.46
N GLN A 231 -3.32 -16.20 4.59
CA GLN A 231 -3.74 -16.82 5.85
C GLN A 231 -4.94 -16.10 6.53
N GLY A 232 -5.54 -15.10 5.89
CA GLY A 232 -6.66 -14.33 6.43
C GLY A 232 -6.29 -13.38 7.59
N LYS A 233 -5.01 -13.01 7.74
CA LYS A 233 -4.62 -12.06 8.78
C LYS A 233 -5.09 -10.65 8.41
N THR A 234 -5.75 -10.00 9.34
CA THR A 234 -6.14 -8.58 9.18
C THR A 234 -4.91 -7.68 9.12
N PHE A 235 -5.05 -6.50 8.51
CA PHE A 235 -3.99 -5.48 8.46
C PHE A 235 -3.38 -5.20 9.84
N SER A 236 -4.22 -5.03 10.85
CA SER A 236 -3.79 -4.82 12.23
C SER A 236 -2.93 -5.98 12.77
N ASN A 237 -3.30 -7.23 12.44
CA ASN A 237 -2.54 -8.41 12.86
C ASN A 237 -1.19 -8.48 12.14
N ILE A 238 -1.11 -8.15 10.86
CA ILE A 238 0.14 -8.08 10.10
C ILE A 238 1.07 -7.03 10.71
N CYS A 239 0.58 -5.81 10.97
CA CYS A 239 1.35 -4.75 11.62
C CYS A 239 1.86 -5.18 13.02
N ARG A 240 1.01 -5.83 13.84
CA ARG A 240 1.41 -6.32 15.16
C ARG A 240 2.48 -7.41 15.08
N GLN A 241 2.41 -8.32 14.12
CA GLN A 241 3.43 -9.36 13.93
C GLN A 241 4.76 -8.73 13.51
N ARG A 242 4.75 -7.80 12.54
CA ARG A 242 5.94 -7.06 12.13
C ARG A 242 6.54 -6.26 13.29
N TYR A 243 5.73 -5.53 14.03
CA TYR A 243 6.17 -4.78 15.20
C TYR A 243 6.78 -5.70 16.27
N SER A 244 6.11 -6.82 16.58
CA SER A 244 6.61 -7.79 17.55
C SER A 244 7.98 -8.36 17.16
N TYR A 245 8.20 -8.60 15.87
CA TYR A 245 9.47 -9.07 15.33
C TYR A 245 10.55 -7.99 15.43
N VAL A 246 10.30 -6.80 14.92
CA VAL A 246 11.27 -5.69 14.84
C VAL A 246 11.65 -5.19 16.22
N SER A 247 10.68 -5.00 17.10
CA SER A 247 10.89 -4.54 18.49
C SER A 247 11.34 -5.65 19.43
N LYS A 248 11.58 -6.88 18.93
CA LYS A 248 11.93 -8.06 19.74
C LYS A 248 11.02 -8.24 20.96
N MET A 249 9.75 -7.98 20.81
CA MET A 249 8.80 -7.91 21.91
C MET A 249 8.80 -9.17 22.80
N LYS A 250 8.88 -10.37 22.20
CA LYS A 250 8.90 -11.64 22.95
C LYS A 250 10.13 -11.73 23.86
N ILE A 251 11.32 -11.34 23.35
CA ILE A 251 12.59 -11.36 24.07
C ILE A 251 12.56 -10.32 25.19
N ARG A 252 12.11 -9.10 24.88
CA ARG A 252 11.99 -8.01 25.86
C ARG A 252 11.10 -8.42 27.03
N ARG A 253 9.89 -8.93 26.78
CA ARG A 253 8.96 -9.41 27.81
C ARG A 253 9.56 -10.53 28.67
N LYS A 254 10.36 -11.44 28.08
CA LYS A 254 11.05 -12.49 28.84
C LYS A 254 12.09 -11.90 29.78
N ILE A 255 12.90 -10.94 29.31
CA ILE A 255 13.95 -10.28 30.10
C ILE A 255 13.33 -9.42 31.21
N GLU A 256 12.27 -8.66 30.93
CA GLU A 256 11.53 -7.87 31.92
C GLU A 256 10.94 -8.71 33.05
N ARG A 257 10.41 -9.91 32.74
CA ARG A 257 9.92 -10.87 33.76
C ARG A 257 11.01 -11.37 34.71
N ILE A 258 12.27 -11.39 34.26
CA ILE A 258 13.43 -11.79 35.06
C ILE A 258 13.99 -10.61 35.85
N GLY A 259 13.41 -9.39 35.70
CA GLY A 259 13.87 -8.18 36.38
C GLY A 259 15.08 -7.51 35.73
N ASN A 260 15.41 -7.86 34.51
CA ASN A 260 16.56 -7.29 33.78
C ASN A 260 16.11 -6.17 32.82
N SER A 261 17.04 -5.22 32.57
CA SER A 261 16.81 -4.10 31.64
C SER A 261 16.86 -4.55 30.19
N THR A 262 15.93 -4.04 29.38
CA THR A 262 15.88 -4.26 27.92
C THR A 262 16.63 -3.18 27.12
N GLU A 263 17.31 -2.24 27.78
CA GLU A 263 17.93 -1.07 27.14
C GLU A 263 19.00 -1.35 26.10
N LYS A 264 19.70 -2.48 26.26
CA LYS A 264 20.79 -2.90 25.36
C LYS A 264 20.31 -3.71 24.14
N ILE A 265 19.02 -4.03 24.06
CA ILE A 265 18.51 -4.85 22.96
C ILE A 265 18.32 -3.97 21.74
N SER A 266 19.04 -4.27 20.66
CA SER A 266 18.86 -3.61 19.36
C SER A 266 17.60 -4.11 18.65
N ALA A 267 16.96 -3.25 17.87
CA ALA A 267 15.87 -3.61 16.99
C ALA A 267 16.33 -4.67 15.97
N SER A 268 15.42 -5.53 15.54
CA SER A 268 15.68 -6.40 14.41
C SER A 268 15.79 -5.57 13.14
N PHE A 269 16.73 -5.93 12.27
CA PHE A 269 16.76 -5.35 10.94
C PHE A 269 15.46 -5.67 10.20
N THR A 270 14.87 -4.66 9.58
CA THR A 270 13.73 -4.80 8.69
C THR A 270 13.92 -3.90 7.48
N GLN A 271 13.49 -4.38 6.31
CA GLN A 271 13.61 -3.67 5.06
C GLN A 271 12.56 -2.57 4.98
N ARG A 272 12.98 -1.37 4.59
CA ARG A 272 12.06 -0.31 4.17
C ARG A 272 11.48 -0.68 2.80
N TYR A 273 10.20 -0.35 2.60
CA TYR A 273 9.60 -0.44 1.27
C TYR A 273 10.43 0.35 0.23
N LYS A 274 10.64 -0.27 -0.89
CA LYS A 274 11.29 0.29 -2.06
C LYS A 274 10.62 -0.29 -3.30
N ASP A 275 10.40 0.53 -4.30
CA ASP A 275 9.79 0.10 -5.55
C ASP A 275 10.60 -1.04 -6.20
N LEU A 276 9.87 -2.00 -6.76
CA LEU A 276 10.39 -3.09 -7.58
C LEU A 276 9.79 -2.98 -9.00
N PRO A 277 10.53 -3.39 -10.02
CA PRO A 277 11.92 -3.82 -9.99
C PRO A 277 12.89 -2.64 -9.86
N ASN A 278 14.04 -2.87 -9.26
CA ASN A 278 15.10 -1.86 -9.16
C ASN A 278 16.48 -2.53 -9.11
N SER A 279 17.08 -2.74 -10.27
CA SER A 279 18.38 -3.41 -10.41
C SER A 279 19.54 -2.71 -9.69
N ASP A 280 19.38 -1.41 -9.39
CA ASP A 280 20.42 -0.64 -8.67
C ASP A 280 20.35 -0.82 -7.15
N LEU A 281 19.34 -1.53 -6.66
CA LEU A 281 19.19 -1.80 -5.23
C LEU A 281 20.17 -2.88 -4.76
N ASN A 282 21.46 -2.52 -4.71
CA ASN A 282 22.55 -3.44 -4.35
C ASN A 282 22.69 -3.70 -2.85
N TYR A 283 21.99 -2.94 -2.01
CA TYR A 283 22.02 -3.09 -0.55
C TYR A 283 20.63 -2.89 0.06
N PRO A 284 20.31 -3.59 1.17
CA PRO A 284 19.05 -3.37 1.86
C PRO A 284 19.00 -1.99 2.50
N ILE A 285 17.83 -1.35 2.46
CA ILE A 285 17.58 -0.06 3.10
C ILE A 285 16.88 -0.32 4.44
N PRO A 286 17.50 -0.01 5.60
CA PRO A 286 16.88 -0.27 6.89
C PRO A 286 15.68 0.68 7.12
N LEU A 287 14.62 0.14 7.73
CA LEU A 287 13.45 0.92 8.13
C LEU A 287 13.77 1.90 9.26
N PHE A 288 14.67 1.51 10.15
CA PHE A 288 15.16 2.33 11.25
C PHE A 288 16.68 2.51 11.14
N PRO A 289 17.23 3.63 11.64
CA PRO A 289 18.68 3.84 11.70
C PRO A 289 19.39 2.67 12.38
N GLN A 290 20.60 2.35 11.93
CA GLN A 290 21.42 1.32 12.55
C GLN A 290 21.66 1.67 14.03
N GLY A 291 21.57 0.68 14.90
CA GLY A 291 21.72 0.87 16.35
C GLY A 291 20.45 1.31 17.08
N THR A 292 19.31 1.48 16.39
CA THR A 292 18.04 1.76 17.05
C THR A 292 17.72 0.68 18.09
N LYS A 293 17.44 1.08 19.32
CA LYS A 293 17.08 0.15 20.39
C LYS A 293 15.68 -0.43 20.13
N ALA A 294 15.49 -1.68 20.50
CA ALA A 294 14.22 -2.38 20.29
C ALA A 294 13.01 -1.70 21.00
N LYS A 295 13.25 -1.03 22.12
CA LYS A 295 12.22 -0.27 22.85
C LYS A 295 11.79 1.02 22.14
N ASP A 296 12.67 1.59 21.31
CA ASP A 296 12.45 2.87 20.62
C ASP A 296 11.87 2.69 19.23
N VAL A 297 11.51 1.46 18.85
CA VAL A 297 10.86 1.16 17.59
C VAL A 297 9.46 1.78 17.57
N ASP A 298 9.23 2.68 16.61
CA ASP A 298 7.94 3.33 16.41
C ASP A 298 6.97 2.39 15.65
N TYR A 299 5.80 2.17 16.24
CA TYR A 299 4.76 1.34 15.64
C TYR A 299 4.14 1.98 14.40
N ASP A 300 3.95 3.31 14.39
CA ASP A 300 3.31 3.99 13.28
C ASP A 300 4.17 3.91 12.01
N ILE A 301 5.51 3.98 12.16
CA ILE A 301 6.44 3.78 11.03
C ILE A 301 6.28 2.38 10.43
N ILE A 302 6.18 1.34 11.28
CA ILE A 302 5.94 -0.03 10.81
C ILE A 302 4.58 -0.16 10.14
N THR A 303 3.57 0.52 10.65
CA THR A 303 2.22 0.52 10.08
C THR A 303 2.22 1.15 8.69
N TYR A 304 2.85 2.30 8.51
CA TYR A 304 2.96 2.96 7.21
C TYR A 304 3.74 2.14 6.19
N ASP A 305 4.88 1.59 6.60
CA ASP A 305 5.68 0.72 5.74
C ASP A 305 4.92 -0.57 5.36
N THR A 306 4.17 -1.15 6.30
CA THR A 306 3.32 -2.32 6.01
C THR A 306 2.22 -1.98 5.02
N TYR A 307 1.64 -0.79 5.13
CA TYR A 307 0.64 -0.33 4.18
C TYR A 307 1.24 -0.11 2.79
N ASP A 308 2.42 0.50 2.69
CA ASP A 308 3.11 0.67 1.40
C ASP A 308 3.43 -0.67 0.74
N TYR A 309 3.85 -1.69 1.51
CA TYR A 309 4.03 -3.05 0.99
C TYR A 309 2.73 -3.63 0.44
N LEU A 310 1.64 -3.54 1.20
CA LEU A 310 0.35 -4.10 0.78
C LEU A 310 -0.27 -3.36 -0.40
N ASP A 311 -0.32 -2.04 -0.33
CA ASP A 311 -1.03 -1.21 -1.29
C ASP A 311 -0.26 -1.10 -2.61
N LYS A 312 1.00 -0.67 -2.54
CA LYS A 312 1.78 -0.32 -3.74
C LYS A 312 2.49 -1.53 -4.34
N LEU A 313 3.13 -2.35 -3.51
CA LEU A 313 3.96 -3.43 -4.03
C LEU A 313 3.17 -4.71 -4.25
N ILE A 314 2.36 -5.14 -3.28
CA ILE A 314 1.64 -6.40 -3.40
C ILE A 314 0.40 -6.21 -4.26
N ASN A 315 -0.52 -5.31 -3.91
CA ASN A 315 -1.81 -5.21 -4.58
C ASN A 315 -1.74 -4.57 -5.98
N LEU A 316 -0.86 -3.56 -6.19
CA LEU A 316 -0.76 -2.88 -7.48
C LEU A 316 0.29 -3.48 -8.43
N TYR A 317 1.15 -4.39 -7.95
CA TYR A 317 2.21 -4.92 -8.79
C TYR A 317 2.34 -6.44 -8.72
N LEU A 318 2.81 -7.00 -7.61
CA LEU A 318 3.10 -8.44 -7.51
C LEU A 318 1.86 -9.33 -7.66
N SER A 319 0.69 -8.86 -7.20
CA SER A 319 -0.53 -9.65 -7.29
C SER A 319 -0.98 -9.89 -8.73
N ASP A 320 -0.79 -8.94 -9.64
CA ASP A 320 -1.17 -9.10 -11.03
C ASP A 320 -0.27 -10.12 -11.75
N ILE A 321 1.04 -10.09 -11.45
CA ILE A 321 2.02 -11.05 -11.97
C ILE A 321 1.67 -12.48 -11.53
N PHE A 322 1.45 -12.68 -10.24
CA PHE A 322 1.17 -14.03 -9.72
C PHE A 322 -0.23 -14.50 -10.07
N TYR A 323 -1.21 -13.59 -10.12
CA TYR A 323 -2.55 -13.90 -10.62
C TYR A 323 -2.48 -14.45 -12.05
N ALA A 324 -1.78 -13.77 -12.95
CA ALA A 324 -1.62 -14.21 -14.31
C ALA A 324 -0.91 -15.58 -14.40
N ALA A 325 0.16 -15.79 -13.60
CA ALA A 325 0.90 -17.05 -13.59
C ALA A 325 0.01 -18.24 -13.19
N PHE A 326 -0.73 -18.15 -12.08
CA PHE A 326 -1.63 -19.22 -11.64
C PHE A 326 -2.84 -19.41 -12.58
N TYR A 327 -3.36 -18.31 -13.14
CA TYR A 327 -4.44 -18.40 -14.12
C TYR A 327 -3.99 -19.18 -15.37
N LYS A 328 -2.83 -18.83 -15.93
CA LYS A 328 -2.24 -19.53 -17.07
C LYS A 328 -1.84 -20.96 -16.76
N TYR A 329 -1.42 -21.26 -15.55
CA TYR A 329 -1.19 -22.63 -15.10
C TYR A 329 -2.49 -23.45 -15.11
N ASN A 330 -3.60 -22.90 -14.60
CA ASN A 330 -4.89 -23.58 -14.62
C ASN A 330 -5.37 -23.87 -16.06
N GLU A 331 -5.22 -22.92 -16.99
CA GLU A 331 -5.59 -23.14 -18.40
C GLU A 331 -4.85 -24.35 -19.01
N ARG A 332 -3.61 -24.59 -18.59
CA ARG A 332 -2.80 -25.72 -19.10
C ARG A 332 -3.05 -27.04 -18.39
N ASN A 333 -3.26 -26.99 -17.09
CA ASN A 333 -3.23 -28.18 -16.23
C ASN A 333 -4.59 -28.55 -15.65
N SER A 334 -5.61 -27.72 -15.79
CA SER A 334 -6.97 -27.91 -15.24
C SER A 334 -6.95 -28.19 -13.73
N ASP A 335 -6.11 -27.45 -12.96
CA ASP A 335 -5.99 -27.54 -11.51
C ASP A 335 -6.72 -26.39 -10.84
N ASP A 336 -7.95 -26.64 -10.38
CA ASP A 336 -8.82 -25.62 -9.74
C ASP A 336 -8.19 -24.93 -8.52
N ARG A 337 -7.18 -25.54 -7.89
CA ARG A 337 -6.43 -24.92 -6.80
C ARG A 337 -5.72 -23.66 -7.26
N ALA A 338 -5.29 -23.62 -8.53
CA ALA A 338 -4.60 -22.46 -9.10
C ALA A 338 -5.50 -21.23 -9.17
N ILE A 339 -6.77 -21.37 -9.56
CA ILE A 339 -7.72 -20.26 -9.55
C ILE A 339 -8.01 -19.79 -8.13
N LYS A 340 -8.16 -20.73 -7.19
CA LYS A 340 -8.31 -20.36 -5.76
C LYS A 340 -7.09 -19.59 -5.25
N MET A 341 -5.87 -20.02 -5.59
CA MET A 341 -4.63 -19.34 -5.21
C MET A 341 -4.53 -17.95 -5.86
N ALA A 342 -4.82 -17.82 -7.15
CA ALA A 342 -4.86 -16.55 -7.84
C ALA A 342 -5.80 -15.55 -7.12
N ASN A 343 -6.99 -15.99 -6.76
CA ASN A 343 -7.96 -15.18 -6.04
C ASN A 343 -7.50 -14.84 -4.61
N LEU A 344 -6.87 -15.76 -3.88
CA LEU A 344 -6.27 -15.49 -2.57
C LEU A 344 -5.17 -14.43 -2.64
N ILE A 345 -4.31 -14.48 -3.65
CA ILE A 345 -3.25 -13.49 -3.85
C ILE A 345 -3.85 -12.11 -4.14
N LYS A 346 -4.79 -12.03 -5.08
CA LYS A 346 -5.37 -10.75 -5.53
C LYS A 346 -6.33 -10.16 -4.50
N TYR A 347 -7.25 -10.96 -3.99
CA TYR A 347 -8.36 -10.52 -3.14
C TYR A 347 -8.23 -10.91 -1.67
N GLY A 348 -7.37 -11.86 -1.31
CA GLY A 348 -7.28 -12.41 0.05
C GLY A 348 -8.40 -13.41 0.39
N THR A 349 -9.22 -13.78 -0.58
CA THR A 349 -10.31 -14.74 -0.46
C THR A 349 -10.55 -15.43 -1.80
N PHE A 350 -11.10 -16.63 -1.79
CA PHE A 350 -11.60 -17.33 -2.98
C PHE A 350 -13.14 -17.47 -2.99
N THR A 351 -13.82 -16.90 -2.00
CA THR A 351 -15.28 -16.86 -1.95
C THR A 351 -15.79 -15.81 -2.96
N GLU A 352 -16.49 -16.24 -3.98
CA GLU A 352 -16.93 -15.38 -5.10
C GLU A 352 -17.73 -14.16 -4.62
N LYS A 353 -18.67 -14.35 -3.69
CA LYS A 353 -19.43 -13.27 -3.08
C LYS A 353 -18.53 -12.20 -2.46
N TYR A 354 -17.48 -12.62 -1.74
CA TYR A 354 -16.54 -11.68 -1.10
C TYR A 354 -15.64 -10.99 -2.10
N ILE A 355 -15.25 -11.67 -3.19
CA ILE A 355 -14.52 -11.05 -4.30
C ILE A 355 -15.34 -9.92 -4.90
N TRP A 356 -16.62 -10.14 -5.18
CA TRP A 356 -17.53 -9.10 -5.68
C TRP A 356 -17.68 -7.94 -4.67
N MET A 357 -17.85 -8.24 -3.38
CA MET A 357 -17.92 -7.21 -2.34
C MET A 357 -16.67 -6.31 -2.35
N LEU A 358 -15.48 -6.90 -2.47
CA LEU A 358 -14.20 -6.17 -2.56
C LEU A 358 -14.11 -5.34 -3.85
N ARG A 359 -14.57 -5.87 -4.99
CA ARG A 359 -14.62 -5.13 -6.28
C ARG A 359 -15.54 -3.92 -6.22
N TYR A 360 -16.62 -3.99 -5.45
CA TYR A 360 -17.49 -2.85 -5.14
C TYR A 360 -16.91 -1.89 -4.09
N GLY A 361 -15.68 -2.14 -3.61
CA GLY A 361 -14.99 -1.27 -2.67
C GLY A 361 -15.44 -1.43 -1.21
N ILE A 362 -16.12 -2.52 -0.88
CA ILE A 362 -16.45 -2.87 0.50
C ILE A 362 -15.15 -3.32 1.19
N SER A 363 -14.81 -2.68 2.30
CA SER A 363 -13.60 -3.05 3.05
C SER A 363 -13.76 -4.42 3.72
N PHE A 364 -12.63 -5.11 3.92
CA PHE A 364 -12.63 -6.44 4.57
C PHE A 364 -13.34 -6.45 5.92
N GLU A 365 -13.21 -5.36 6.70
CA GLU A 365 -13.85 -5.22 8.01
C GLU A 365 -15.39 -5.10 7.94
N ASN A 366 -15.91 -4.71 6.78
CA ASN A 366 -17.33 -4.56 6.55
C ASN A 366 -17.96 -5.81 5.90
N ILE A 367 -17.16 -6.73 5.38
CA ILE A 367 -17.68 -7.95 4.74
C ILE A 367 -18.53 -8.74 5.73
N ASP A 368 -18.00 -9.08 6.90
CA ASP A 368 -18.71 -9.89 7.91
C ASP A 368 -20.01 -9.22 8.40
N ILE A 369 -20.03 -7.86 8.37
CA ILE A 369 -21.19 -7.07 8.77
C ILE A 369 -22.28 -7.08 7.69
N LEU A 370 -21.89 -6.95 6.42
CA LEU A 370 -22.81 -6.79 5.29
C LEU A 370 -23.23 -8.12 4.64
N ASP A 371 -22.38 -9.15 4.75
CA ASP A 371 -22.62 -10.46 4.13
C ASP A 371 -24.02 -11.05 4.44
N PRO A 372 -24.53 -11.00 5.69
CA PRO A 372 -25.87 -11.53 6.00
C PRO A 372 -27.01 -10.78 5.32
N TYR A 373 -26.80 -9.55 4.90
CA TYR A 373 -27.81 -8.66 4.32
C TYR A 373 -27.77 -8.63 2.79
N ILE A 374 -26.71 -9.17 2.17
CA ILE A 374 -26.59 -9.25 0.71
C ILE A 374 -27.17 -10.56 0.23
N LYS A 375 -28.25 -10.47 -0.57
CA LYS A 375 -28.95 -11.60 -1.17
C LYS A 375 -28.17 -12.14 -2.37
N SER A 376 -27.76 -11.25 -3.28
CA SER A 376 -26.92 -11.57 -4.44
C SER A 376 -26.04 -10.38 -4.80
N ILE A 377 -24.90 -10.67 -5.42
CA ILE A 377 -23.94 -9.66 -5.88
C ILE A 377 -23.22 -10.21 -7.11
N ASN A 378 -23.18 -9.42 -8.19
CA ASN A 378 -22.53 -9.76 -9.44
C ASN A 378 -22.05 -8.47 -10.14
N GLU A 379 -21.72 -8.57 -11.42
CA GLU A 379 -21.28 -7.42 -12.22
C GLU A 379 -22.37 -6.35 -12.41
N GLU A 380 -23.64 -6.75 -12.39
CA GLU A 380 -24.79 -5.86 -12.66
C GLU A 380 -25.14 -5.01 -11.43
N GLY A 381 -25.00 -5.55 -10.20
CA GLY A 381 -25.37 -4.81 -9.00
C GLY A 381 -25.38 -5.65 -7.73
N ILE A 382 -25.92 -5.06 -6.67
CA ILE A 382 -26.07 -5.66 -5.35
C ILE A 382 -27.56 -5.72 -5.01
N THR A 383 -28.10 -6.92 -4.81
CA THR A 383 -29.45 -7.12 -4.27
C THR A 383 -29.35 -7.42 -2.78
N VAL A 384 -30.16 -6.76 -1.97
CA VAL A 384 -30.16 -6.91 -0.51
C VAL A 384 -31.47 -7.49 0.00
N TYR A 385 -31.46 -8.04 1.22
CA TYR A 385 -32.67 -8.40 1.96
C TYR A 385 -33.29 -7.17 2.62
N ASP A 386 -34.57 -7.20 2.93
CA ASP A 386 -35.30 -6.08 3.58
C ASP A 386 -34.66 -5.63 4.89
N GLN A 387 -34.10 -6.57 5.67
CA GLN A 387 -33.41 -6.28 6.91
C GLN A 387 -32.17 -5.37 6.73
N PHE A 388 -31.65 -5.23 5.52
CA PHE A 388 -30.57 -4.28 5.23
C PHE A 388 -30.95 -2.84 5.56
N TYR A 389 -32.21 -2.47 5.35
CA TYR A 389 -32.69 -1.11 5.60
C TYR A 389 -32.81 -0.76 7.09
N GLU A 390 -32.75 -1.77 7.97
CA GLU A 390 -32.72 -1.60 9.42
C GLU A 390 -31.30 -1.30 9.95
N LEU A 391 -30.26 -1.52 9.13
CA LEU A 391 -28.89 -1.22 9.51
C LEU A 391 -28.68 0.28 9.76
N PRO A 392 -27.73 0.66 10.65
CA PRO A 392 -27.31 2.05 10.84
C PRO A 392 -26.92 2.70 9.50
N GLN A 393 -27.32 3.96 9.29
CA GLN A 393 -27.06 4.71 8.06
C GLN A 393 -25.60 4.59 7.59
N LYS A 394 -24.64 4.69 8.48
CA LYS A 394 -23.22 4.59 8.17
C LYS A 394 -22.82 3.26 7.52
N GLN A 395 -23.46 2.16 7.88
CA GLN A 395 -23.23 0.84 7.27
C GLN A 395 -23.91 0.74 5.91
N ARG A 396 -25.12 1.28 5.78
CA ARG A 396 -25.85 1.32 4.49
C ARG A 396 -25.13 2.16 3.44
N GLU A 397 -24.55 3.29 3.82
CA GLU A 397 -23.82 4.20 2.92
C GLU A 397 -22.65 3.51 2.20
N CYS A 398 -22.12 2.40 2.74
CA CYS A 398 -21.01 1.66 2.10
C CYS A 398 -21.39 1.09 0.73
N ILE A 399 -22.67 0.70 0.54
CA ILE A 399 -23.13 0.04 -0.69
C ILE A 399 -24.38 0.69 -1.31
N ALA A 400 -24.96 1.72 -0.68
CA ALA A 400 -26.23 2.34 -1.10
C ALA A 400 -26.28 2.78 -2.57
N ARG A 401 -25.14 3.13 -3.16
CA ARG A 401 -25.02 3.56 -4.56
C ARG A 401 -25.02 2.41 -5.58
N TYR A 402 -24.95 1.18 -5.11
CA TYR A 402 -24.84 -0.03 -5.94
C TYR A 402 -26.04 -0.97 -5.78
N ILE A 403 -27.01 -0.57 -4.96
CA ILE A 403 -28.25 -1.32 -4.74
C ILE A 403 -29.25 -0.88 -5.80
N ASP A 404 -29.81 -1.82 -6.53
CA ASP A 404 -30.88 -1.64 -7.50
C ASP A 404 -32.23 -1.38 -6.81
#